data_1e049bfbfb3432b70186f6e7216a0171
#
_entry.id   1e049bfbfb3432b70186f6e7216a0171
#
_cell.length_a   1.000
_cell.length_b   1.000
_cell.length_c   1.000
_cell.angle_alpha   90.00
_cell.angle_beta   90.00
_cell.angle_gamma   90.00
#
_symmetry.space_group_name_H-M   'P 1'
#
loop_
_entity.id
_entity.type
_entity.pdbx_description
1 polymer ?
#
loop_
_entity_poly.entity_id
_entity_poly.type
_entity_poly.pdbx_seq_one_letter_code
_entity_poly.pdbx_strand_id
1 'polypeptide(L)'
;MNQPLLIMDIVVQFEDGSIANVEVQKMGYLFPGQRSACYSSDLLLRQYKRVRAELGNSFTYKRIQKVYTIVLFEKSSADFRRFSKEIYIHHCEQKSDTGVEVNLLQEYTFICLDIFSDIIQNENRKIKNRLEEWLVFLSQD
;
A
#
# COMPACT_ATOMS: atom_id res chain seq x y z
N MET A 1 -11.16 22.79 1.74
CA MET A 1 -10.22 21.95 0.99
C MET A 1 -10.92 20.67 0.57
N ASN A 2 -10.96 20.39 -0.72
CA ASN A 2 -11.59 19.17 -1.20
C ASN A 2 -10.61 18.00 -1.08
N GLN A 3 -11.03 16.96 -0.38
CA GLN A 3 -10.27 15.73 -0.34
C GLN A 3 -10.75 14.80 -1.45
N PRO A 4 -9.83 14.05 -2.09
CA PRO A 4 -10.25 13.00 -3.00
C PRO A 4 -11.17 12.01 -2.32
N LEU A 5 -12.12 11.48 -3.06
CA LEU A 5 -13.05 10.51 -2.51
C LEU A 5 -12.35 9.16 -2.34
N LEU A 6 -12.52 8.57 -1.17
CA LEU A 6 -12.16 7.18 -0.92
C LEU A 6 -13.31 6.31 -1.36
N ILE A 7 -13.01 5.26 -2.11
CA ILE A 7 -14.00 4.22 -2.42
C ILE A 7 -14.01 3.19 -1.31
N MET A 8 -12.84 2.82 -0.83
CA MET A 8 -12.71 1.74 0.14
C MET A 8 -11.44 1.96 0.97
N ASP A 9 -11.56 1.72 2.25
CA ASP A 9 -10.43 1.71 3.18
C ASP A 9 -10.63 0.52 4.11
N ILE A 10 -9.78 -0.48 3.98
CA ILE A 10 -9.88 -1.71 4.74
C ILE A 10 -8.58 -1.94 5.50
N VAL A 11 -8.71 -2.25 6.79
CA VAL A 11 -7.57 -2.66 7.62
C VAL A 11 -7.76 -4.12 7.98
N VAL A 12 -6.77 -4.94 7.65
CA VAL A 12 -6.78 -6.38 7.92
C VAL A 12 -5.62 -6.71 8.85
N GLN A 13 -5.90 -7.46 9.91
CA GLN A 13 -4.86 -8.00 10.77
C GLN A 13 -4.70 -9.49 10.48
N PHE A 14 -3.47 -9.92 10.22
CA PHE A 14 -3.16 -11.33 9.97
C PHE A 14 -2.85 -12.05 11.27
N GLU A 15 -2.82 -13.39 11.21
CA GLU A 15 -2.58 -14.23 12.39
C GLU A 15 -1.24 -13.96 13.06
N ASP A 16 -0.22 -13.61 12.28
CA ASP A 16 1.11 -13.27 12.82
C ASP A 16 1.17 -11.88 13.45
N GLY A 17 0.06 -11.12 13.42
CA GLY A 17 -0.01 -9.77 13.95
C GLY A 17 0.30 -8.67 12.96
N SER A 18 0.75 -9.01 11.75
CA SER A 18 0.98 -7.98 10.73
C SER A 18 -0.34 -7.36 10.28
N ILE A 19 -0.25 -6.13 9.80
CA ILE A 19 -1.42 -5.33 9.43
C ILE A 19 -1.28 -4.91 7.97
N ALA A 20 -2.36 -5.10 7.19
CA ALA A 20 -2.44 -4.54 5.85
C ALA A 20 -3.55 -3.50 5.80
N ASN A 21 -3.21 -2.31 5.32
CA ASN A 21 -4.18 -1.25 5.04
C ASN A 21 -4.33 -1.14 3.53
N VAL A 22 -5.55 -1.34 3.04
CA VAL A 22 -5.85 -1.25 1.60
C VAL A 22 -6.78 -0.06 1.39
N GLU A 23 -6.33 0.90 0.59
CA GLU A 23 -7.06 2.12 0.30
C GLU A 23 -7.28 2.22 -1.20
N VAL A 24 -8.53 2.41 -1.65
CA VAL A 24 -8.86 2.64 -3.06
C VAL A 24 -9.24 4.10 -3.22
N GLN A 25 -8.54 4.82 -4.09
CA GLN A 25 -8.76 6.24 -4.36
C GLN A 25 -9.28 6.43 -5.78
N LYS A 26 -10.36 7.21 -5.94
CA LYS A 26 -10.86 7.59 -7.26
C LYS A 26 -9.86 8.46 -8.01
N MET A 27 -9.28 9.40 -7.29
CA MET A 27 -8.21 10.25 -7.80
C MET A 27 -7.06 10.22 -6.83
N GLY A 28 -5.84 10.07 -7.36
CA GLY A 28 -4.66 10.09 -6.53
C GLY A 28 -4.54 11.39 -5.77
N TYR A 29 -4.23 11.29 -4.48
CA TYR A 29 -3.95 12.46 -3.67
C TYR A 29 -2.67 13.15 -4.13
N LEU A 30 -2.57 14.44 -3.87
CA LEU A 30 -1.28 15.10 -3.85
C LEU A 30 -0.48 14.54 -2.68
N PHE A 31 0.81 14.35 -2.88
CA PHE A 31 1.71 13.83 -1.85
C PHE A 31 1.30 12.45 -1.33
N PRO A 32 1.10 11.46 -2.24
CA PRO A 32 0.67 10.14 -1.81
C PRO A 32 1.67 9.44 -0.90
N GLY A 33 2.97 9.70 -1.08
CA GLY A 33 4.00 9.14 -0.22
C GLY A 33 3.89 9.63 1.20
N GLN A 34 3.80 10.95 1.39
CA GLN A 34 3.69 11.55 2.71
C GLN A 34 2.41 11.09 3.42
N ARG A 35 1.30 11.08 2.69
CA ARG A 35 0.03 10.63 3.21
C ARG A 35 0.10 9.17 3.69
N SER A 36 0.64 8.30 2.85
CA SER A 36 0.76 6.87 3.17
C SER A 36 1.68 6.64 4.36
N ALA A 37 2.79 7.38 4.43
CA ALA A 37 3.72 7.28 5.55
C ALA A 37 3.04 7.65 6.86
N CYS A 38 2.22 8.70 6.87
CA CYS A 38 1.49 9.12 8.08
C CYS A 38 0.47 8.06 8.52
N TYR A 39 -0.30 7.50 7.59
CA TYR A 39 -1.27 6.46 7.93
C TYR A 39 -0.58 5.19 8.43
N SER A 40 0.49 4.78 7.76
CA SER A 40 1.27 3.61 8.18
C SER A 40 1.82 3.81 9.58
N SER A 41 2.34 5.00 9.88
CA SER A 41 2.91 5.31 11.18
C SER A 41 1.85 5.29 12.29
N ASP A 42 0.64 5.76 11.99
CA ASP A 42 -0.46 5.70 12.94
C ASP A 42 -0.81 4.25 13.28
N LEU A 43 -0.92 3.40 12.27
CA LEU A 43 -1.21 1.98 12.47
C LEU A 43 -0.10 1.27 13.24
N LEU A 44 1.14 1.59 12.93
CA LEU A 44 2.29 1.02 13.63
C LEU A 44 2.29 1.42 15.10
N LEU A 45 2.04 2.69 15.39
CA LEU A 45 2.00 3.20 16.76
C LEU A 45 0.85 2.59 17.56
N ARG A 46 -0.32 2.42 16.93
CA ARG A 46 -1.46 1.76 17.57
C ARG A 46 -1.14 0.30 17.91
N GLN A 47 -0.50 -0.41 17.01
CA GLN A 47 -0.05 -1.78 17.28
C GLN A 47 0.91 -1.81 18.45
N TYR A 48 1.91 -0.91 18.44
CA TYR A 48 2.89 -0.83 19.52
C TYR A 48 2.22 -0.65 20.87
N LYS A 49 1.28 0.29 20.98
CA LYS A 49 0.57 0.55 22.23
C LYS A 49 -0.26 -0.64 22.69
N ARG A 50 -0.96 -1.29 21.76
CA ARG A 50 -1.78 -2.46 22.06
C ARG A 50 -0.94 -3.64 22.55
N VAL A 51 0.09 -3.98 21.81
CA VAL A 51 0.93 -5.14 22.15
C VAL A 51 1.67 -4.90 23.46
N ARG A 52 2.15 -3.69 23.68
CA ARG A 52 2.81 -3.34 24.92
C ARG A 52 1.86 -3.46 26.11
N ALA A 53 0.63 -3.03 25.97
CA ALA A 53 -0.37 -3.13 27.04
C ALA A 53 -0.72 -4.61 27.31
N GLU A 54 -0.84 -5.44 26.27
CA GLU A 54 -1.18 -6.84 26.40
C GLU A 54 -0.08 -7.66 27.06
N LEU A 55 1.18 -7.39 26.73
CA LEU A 55 2.31 -8.18 27.18
C LEU A 55 2.97 -7.68 28.46
N GLY A 56 2.80 -6.41 28.79
CA GLY A 56 3.40 -5.82 29.99
C GLY A 56 4.91 -6.07 30.04
N ASN A 57 5.37 -6.69 31.12
CA ASN A 57 6.80 -6.99 31.32
C ASN A 57 7.36 -8.01 30.32
N SER A 58 6.48 -8.75 29.64
CA SER A 58 6.88 -9.71 28.61
C SER A 58 7.10 -9.06 27.25
N PHE A 59 6.87 -7.77 27.12
CA PHE A 59 7.00 -7.06 25.85
C PHE A 59 8.46 -7.02 25.39
N THR A 60 8.65 -7.34 24.11
CA THR A 60 9.89 -7.04 23.39
C THR A 60 9.53 -6.49 22.02
N TYR A 61 10.41 -5.66 21.45
CA TYR A 61 10.16 -5.07 20.13
C TYR A 61 10.05 -6.12 19.02
N LYS A 62 10.57 -7.33 19.24
CA LYS A 62 10.44 -8.45 18.30
C LYS A 62 8.97 -8.83 18.04
N ARG A 63 8.07 -8.50 18.98
CA ARG A 63 6.66 -8.82 18.88
C ARG A 63 5.89 -7.86 17.97
N ILE A 64 6.50 -6.76 17.57
CA ILE A 64 5.88 -5.81 16.66
C ILE A 64 6.05 -6.30 15.23
N GLN A 65 4.93 -6.38 14.49
CA GLN A 65 4.89 -6.93 13.16
C GLN A 65 4.74 -5.85 12.10
N LYS A 66 5.00 -6.21 10.85
CA LYS A 66 4.98 -5.28 9.73
C LYS A 66 3.61 -4.65 9.49
N VAL A 67 3.63 -3.43 9.00
CA VAL A 67 2.47 -2.72 8.47
C VAL A 67 2.67 -2.57 6.96
N TYR A 68 1.74 -3.13 6.19
CA TYR A 68 1.72 -3.05 4.74
C TYR A 68 0.66 -2.03 4.33
N THR A 69 1.05 -1.03 3.57
CA THR A 69 0.11 -0.04 3.04
C THR A 69 -0.01 -0.23 1.53
N ILE A 70 -1.23 -0.52 1.08
CA ILE A 70 -1.53 -0.78 -0.33
C ILE A 70 -2.51 0.28 -0.79
N VAL A 71 -2.10 1.05 -1.80
CA VAL A 71 -2.93 2.12 -2.35
C VAL A 71 -3.23 1.81 -3.80
N LEU A 72 -4.53 1.74 -4.13
CA LEU A 72 -5.00 1.52 -5.49
C LEU A 72 -5.59 2.82 -6.02
N PHE A 73 -5.02 3.31 -7.13
CA PHE A 73 -5.52 4.51 -7.79
C PHE A 73 -6.41 4.15 -8.97
N GLU A 74 -7.65 4.61 -8.99
CA GLU A 74 -8.44 4.57 -10.23
C GLU A 74 -7.87 5.54 -11.25
N LYS A 75 -7.52 6.75 -10.79
CA LYS A 75 -6.73 7.71 -11.56
C LYS A 75 -5.47 8.01 -10.78
N SER A 76 -4.35 7.64 -11.34
CA SER A 76 -3.06 7.78 -10.66
C SER A 76 -2.68 9.24 -10.50
N SER A 77 -1.96 9.53 -9.42
CA SER A 77 -1.36 10.84 -9.26
C SER A 77 -0.31 11.09 -10.34
N ALA A 78 -0.02 12.37 -10.57
CA ALA A 78 0.82 12.79 -11.70
C ALA A 78 2.20 12.14 -11.69
N ASP A 79 2.80 11.95 -10.52
CA ASP A 79 4.14 11.37 -10.44
C ASP A 79 4.18 9.96 -11.00
N PHE A 80 3.18 9.15 -10.71
CA PHE A 80 3.10 7.78 -11.21
C PHE A 80 2.80 7.74 -12.71
N ARG A 81 1.92 8.61 -13.20
CA ARG A 81 1.59 8.67 -14.62
C ARG A 81 2.78 9.09 -15.48
N ARG A 82 3.60 10.02 -14.96
CA ARG A 82 4.76 10.51 -15.68
C ARG A 82 5.93 9.53 -15.67
N PHE A 83 5.97 8.62 -14.68
CA PHE A 83 7.07 7.68 -14.55
C PHE A 83 7.07 6.65 -15.68
N SER A 84 5.94 5.98 -15.91
CA SER A 84 5.85 4.94 -16.95
C SER A 84 4.40 4.66 -17.31
N LYS A 85 4.18 4.30 -18.57
CA LYS A 85 2.89 3.79 -19.05
C LYS A 85 2.81 2.27 -19.03
N GLU A 86 3.90 1.59 -18.64
CA GLU A 86 4.00 0.14 -18.67
C GLU A 86 4.11 -0.48 -17.28
N ILE A 87 4.52 0.31 -16.29
CA ILE A 87 4.70 -0.14 -14.92
C ILE A 87 3.54 0.39 -14.09
N TYR A 88 2.73 -0.52 -13.56
CA TYR A 88 1.53 -0.15 -12.81
C TYR A 88 1.64 -0.48 -11.31
N ILE A 89 2.65 -1.25 -10.89
CA ILE A 89 2.88 -1.56 -9.47
C ILE A 89 4.22 -0.99 -9.05
N HIS A 90 4.21 -0.26 -7.93
CA HIS A 90 5.41 0.30 -7.33
C HIS A 90 5.49 -0.14 -5.88
N HIS A 91 6.51 -0.91 -5.56
CA HIS A 91 6.76 -1.37 -4.20
C HIS A 91 7.87 -0.54 -3.57
N CYS A 92 7.57 0.04 -2.41
CA CYS A 92 8.51 0.92 -1.71
C CYS A 92 8.81 0.33 -0.33
N GLU A 93 10.08 0.18 -0.05
CA GLU A 93 10.56 -0.25 1.27
C GLU A 93 11.78 0.53 1.65
N GLN A 94 12.08 0.58 2.93
CA GLN A 94 13.28 1.27 3.40
C GLN A 94 14.48 0.33 3.32
N LYS A 95 15.59 0.85 2.82
CA LYS A 95 16.84 0.10 2.70
C LYS A 95 18.00 0.94 3.19
N SER A 96 19.01 0.29 3.78
CA SER A 96 20.23 0.97 4.15
C SER A 96 21.09 1.22 2.91
N ASP A 97 21.97 2.22 2.98
CA ASP A 97 22.96 2.48 1.94
C ASP A 97 24.12 1.49 1.95
N THR A 98 24.31 0.78 3.07
CA THR A 98 25.43 -0.16 3.24
C THR A 98 25.05 -1.59 2.91
N GLY A 99 23.76 -1.89 2.75
CA GLY A 99 23.29 -3.26 2.54
C GLY A 99 23.00 -4.02 3.82
N VAL A 100 23.21 -3.42 5.01
CA VAL A 100 22.78 -4.08 6.24
C VAL A 100 21.26 -4.21 6.25
N GLU A 101 20.76 -5.37 6.65
CA GLU A 101 19.33 -5.60 6.70
C GLU A 101 18.78 -5.21 8.07
N VAL A 102 17.88 -4.23 8.06
CA VAL A 102 17.20 -3.76 9.26
C VAL A 102 15.71 -3.79 8.97
N ASN A 103 14.95 -4.49 9.82
CA ASN A 103 13.49 -4.55 9.65
C ASN A 103 12.87 -3.28 10.22
N LEU A 104 12.46 -2.36 9.34
CA LEU A 104 11.85 -1.09 9.72
C LEU A 104 10.32 -1.14 9.69
N LEU A 105 9.75 -2.32 9.51
CA LEU A 105 8.35 -2.66 9.75
C LEU A 105 7.34 -2.04 8.78
N GLN A 106 7.73 -1.15 7.89
CA GLN A 106 6.79 -0.44 7.02
C GLN A 106 7.11 -0.70 5.56
N GLU A 107 6.13 -1.16 4.80
CA GLU A 107 6.23 -1.38 3.37
C GLU A 107 5.02 -0.77 2.67
N TYR A 108 5.21 -0.28 1.46
CA TYR A 108 4.19 0.43 0.69
C TYR A 108 4.11 -0.15 -0.71
N THR A 109 2.89 -0.29 -1.22
CA THR A 109 2.65 -0.71 -2.60
C THR A 109 1.62 0.22 -3.22
N PHE A 110 1.99 0.86 -4.34
CA PHE A 110 1.09 1.72 -5.09
C PHE A 110 0.73 1.03 -6.39
N ILE A 111 -0.56 0.87 -6.64
CA ILE A 111 -1.08 0.17 -7.81
C ILE A 111 -1.92 1.15 -8.62
N CYS A 112 -1.51 1.36 -9.87
CA CYS A 112 -2.13 2.30 -10.80
C CYS A 112 -3.13 1.57 -11.69
N LEU A 113 -4.41 1.55 -11.30
CA LEU A 113 -5.43 0.80 -12.02
C LEU A 113 -5.67 1.34 -13.42
N ASP A 114 -5.57 2.66 -13.62
CA ASP A 114 -5.70 3.28 -14.94
C ASP A 114 -4.60 2.81 -15.89
N ILE A 115 -3.36 2.75 -15.41
CA ILE A 115 -2.24 2.27 -16.22
C ILE A 115 -2.41 0.79 -16.52
N PHE A 116 -2.82 0.00 -15.53
CA PHE A 116 -3.09 -1.42 -15.72
C PHE A 116 -4.17 -1.65 -16.77
N SER A 117 -5.28 -0.91 -16.68
CA SER A 117 -6.38 -1.02 -17.66
C SER A 117 -5.90 -0.69 -19.07
N ASP A 118 -5.09 0.34 -19.24
CA ASP A 118 -4.54 0.69 -20.54
C ASP A 118 -3.66 -0.42 -21.11
N ILE A 119 -2.84 -1.05 -20.28
CA ILE A 119 -1.99 -2.16 -20.69
C ILE A 119 -2.84 -3.34 -21.18
N ILE A 120 -3.86 -3.70 -20.41
CA ILE A 120 -4.71 -4.85 -20.76
C ILE A 120 -5.55 -4.58 -22.00
N GLN A 121 -6.16 -3.39 -22.11
CA GLN A 121 -7.11 -3.06 -23.16
C GLN A 121 -6.42 -2.59 -24.43
N ASN A 122 -5.50 -1.64 -24.32
CA ASN A 122 -4.91 -0.99 -25.48
C ASN A 122 -3.74 -1.76 -26.06
N GLU A 123 -2.98 -2.46 -25.23
CA GLU A 123 -1.87 -3.30 -25.69
C GLU A 123 -2.26 -4.77 -25.85
N ASN A 124 -3.51 -5.08 -25.54
CA ASN A 124 -4.07 -6.42 -25.65
C ASN A 124 -3.22 -7.49 -24.94
N ARG A 125 -2.67 -7.12 -23.78
CA ARG A 125 -1.86 -8.02 -22.99
C ARG A 125 -2.75 -8.95 -22.17
N LYS A 126 -2.38 -10.20 -22.10
CA LYS A 126 -3.13 -11.20 -21.33
C LYS A 126 -2.88 -11.04 -19.84
N ILE A 127 -3.89 -11.41 -19.07
CA ILE A 127 -3.80 -11.47 -17.61
C ILE A 127 -2.83 -12.58 -17.23
N LYS A 128 -1.84 -12.26 -16.36
CA LYS A 128 -0.74 -13.16 -16.03
C LYS A 128 -0.94 -13.96 -14.76
N ASN A 129 -1.70 -13.44 -13.79
CA ASN A 129 -1.79 -14.06 -12.47
C ASN A 129 -3.08 -13.68 -11.78
N ARG A 130 -3.27 -14.23 -10.58
CA ARG A 130 -4.48 -14.01 -9.78
C ARG A 130 -4.63 -12.57 -9.32
N LEU A 131 -3.53 -11.89 -9.00
CA LEU A 131 -3.59 -10.48 -8.65
C LEU A 131 -4.19 -9.67 -9.81
N GLU A 132 -3.73 -9.91 -11.03
CA GLU A 132 -4.24 -9.20 -12.20
C GLU A 132 -5.72 -9.48 -12.45
N GLU A 133 -6.19 -10.69 -12.15
CA GLU A 133 -7.62 -10.99 -12.21
C GLU A 133 -8.42 -10.08 -11.26
N TRP A 134 -7.94 -9.91 -10.03
CA TRP A 134 -8.56 -9.01 -9.07
C TRP A 134 -8.51 -7.56 -9.55
N LEU A 135 -7.39 -7.13 -10.14
CA LEU A 135 -7.24 -5.76 -10.63
C LEU A 135 -8.20 -5.47 -11.77
N VAL A 136 -8.46 -6.43 -12.65
CA VAL A 136 -9.48 -6.28 -13.69
C VAL A 136 -10.84 -6.05 -13.06
N PHE A 137 -11.19 -6.84 -12.06
CA PHE A 137 -12.46 -6.70 -11.35
C PHE A 137 -12.59 -5.32 -10.71
N LEU A 138 -11.54 -4.86 -10.01
CA LEU A 138 -11.54 -3.57 -9.33
C LEU A 138 -11.52 -2.38 -10.27
N SER A 139 -11.05 -2.55 -11.50
CA SER A 139 -11.00 -1.47 -12.49
C SER A 139 -12.29 -1.32 -13.30
N GLN A 140 -13.25 -2.20 -13.12
CA GLN A 140 -14.55 -2.11 -13.78
C GLN A 140 -15.45 -1.13 -13.05
N ASP A 141 -16.23 -0.38 -13.83
CA ASP A 141 -17.22 0.56 -13.30
C ASP A 141 -18.47 -0.17 -12.75
#